data_732c02e47cde617c66d76d99cb4fb192
#
_entry.id   732c02e47cde617c66d76d99cb4fb192
#
_cell.length_a   1.000
_cell.length_b   1.000
_cell.length_c   1.000
_cell.angle_alpha   90.00
_cell.angle_beta   90.00
_cell.angle_gamma   90.00
#
_symmetry.space_group_name_H-M   'P 1'
#
loop_
_entity.id
_entity.type
_entity.pdbx_description
1 polymer ?
#
loop_
_entity_poly.entity_id
_entity_poly.type
_entity_poly.pdbx_seq_one_letter_code
_entity_poly.pdbx_strand_id
1 'polypeptide(L)'
;MRLKDKVILVTASTRGIGLAIVRKCAQEGAVVYMAARDMERAQEVANTLDGVKCVYNDATKPETFSSMVADVVKDAGHIDVLVNNFGTSNPGKDLDFANTGPQIFLDSVNLNLRSVFMASQAAAKHMACHGGGSIINISSVGGHVPDISQVAYGTSKAAINYLTKLIAVQEARHRIRCNAVLPGMTATEAVEKHLSDDFRNLFLRHIPLGRMGLPEEIAEAVCYFASDASAYTTGQILTVSGGFGLATPVYGDLVNKAVRR
;
A
#
# COMPACT_ATOMS: atom_id res chain seq x y z
N MET A 1 -15.48 -7.41 -15.38
CA MET A 1 -15.07 -7.76 -14.00
C MET A 1 -13.72 -8.47 -14.09
N ARG A 2 -12.64 -7.77 -13.73
CA ARG A 2 -11.27 -8.27 -13.84
C ARG A 2 -10.88 -9.23 -12.70
N LEU A 3 -11.64 -9.23 -11.60
CA LEU A 3 -11.33 -9.95 -10.36
C LEU A 3 -12.46 -10.92 -9.96
N LYS A 4 -13.29 -11.32 -10.93
CA LYS A 4 -14.42 -12.20 -10.66
C LYS A 4 -13.97 -13.46 -9.89
N ASP A 5 -14.65 -13.73 -8.80
CA ASP A 5 -14.47 -14.89 -7.91
C ASP A 5 -13.10 -14.97 -7.20
N LYS A 6 -12.20 -13.98 -7.35
CA LYS A 6 -10.93 -13.94 -6.61
C LYS A 6 -11.16 -13.57 -5.14
N VAL A 7 -10.46 -14.25 -4.25
CA VAL A 7 -10.44 -13.98 -2.82
C VAL A 7 -9.28 -13.05 -2.49
N ILE A 8 -9.58 -11.85 -2.00
CA ILE A 8 -8.63 -10.76 -1.79
C ILE A 8 -8.63 -10.31 -0.34
N LEU A 9 -7.47 -10.30 0.32
CA LEU A 9 -7.28 -9.77 1.65
C LEU A 9 -6.55 -8.43 1.59
N VAL A 10 -7.13 -7.37 2.20
CA VAL A 10 -6.56 -6.01 2.23
C VAL A 10 -6.33 -5.57 3.67
N THR A 11 -5.09 -5.27 4.06
CA THR A 11 -4.78 -4.82 5.42
C THR A 11 -5.02 -3.32 5.61
N ALA A 12 -5.42 -2.89 6.82
CA ALA A 12 -5.67 -1.49 7.21
C ALA A 12 -6.63 -0.76 6.24
N SER A 13 -7.79 -1.34 5.96
CA SER A 13 -8.59 -0.99 4.80
C SER A 13 -9.93 -0.28 5.09
N THR A 14 -10.13 0.23 6.31
CA THR A 14 -11.37 0.94 6.69
C THR A 14 -11.45 2.40 6.23
N ARG A 15 -10.40 2.95 5.62
CA ARG A 15 -10.32 4.33 5.14
C ARG A 15 -9.23 4.53 4.07
N GLY A 16 -9.21 5.71 3.46
CA GLY A 16 -8.16 6.15 2.54
C GLY A 16 -7.90 5.17 1.40
N ILE A 17 -6.63 4.95 1.06
CA ILE A 17 -6.20 4.07 -0.03
C ILE A 17 -6.72 2.64 0.17
N GLY A 18 -6.65 2.10 1.39
CA GLY A 18 -7.13 0.73 1.67
C GLY A 18 -8.62 0.55 1.37
N LEU A 19 -9.45 1.53 1.75
CA LEU A 19 -10.89 1.49 1.46
C LEU A 19 -11.17 1.62 -0.05
N ALA A 20 -10.44 2.48 -0.76
CA ALA A 20 -10.57 2.59 -2.21
C ALA A 20 -10.21 1.28 -2.92
N ILE A 21 -9.16 0.58 -2.44
CA ILE A 21 -8.78 -0.75 -2.94
C ILE A 21 -9.91 -1.76 -2.70
N VAL A 22 -10.47 -1.81 -1.49
CA VAL A 22 -11.60 -2.71 -1.16
C VAL A 22 -12.78 -2.46 -2.10
N ARG A 23 -13.21 -1.20 -2.25
CA ARG A 23 -14.31 -0.81 -3.12
C ARG A 23 -14.05 -1.21 -4.58
N LYS A 24 -12.85 -0.90 -5.07
CA LYS A 24 -12.48 -1.24 -6.46
C LYS A 24 -12.47 -2.74 -6.69
N CYS A 25 -11.88 -3.52 -5.81
CA CYS A 25 -11.83 -4.98 -5.94
C CYS A 25 -13.24 -5.61 -5.89
N ALA A 26 -14.11 -5.14 -5.00
CA ALA A 26 -15.49 -5.59 -4.91
C ALA A 26 -16.28 -5.27 -6.20
N GLN A 27 -16.15 -4.03 -6.72
CA GLN A 27 -16.76 -3.63 -8.00
C GLN A 27 -16.28 -4.47 -9.20
N GLU A 28 -15.06 -5.01 -9.12
CA GLU A 28 -14.51 -5.91 -10.14
C GLU A 28 -14.87 -7.40 -9.92
N GLY A 29 -15.74 -7.69 -8.94
CA GLY A 29 -16.33 -9.01 -8.70
C GLY A 29 -15.55 -9.91 -7.75
N ALA A 30 -14.63 -9.37 -6.96
CA ALA A 30 -13.90 -10.12 -5.96
C ALA A 30 -14.72 -10.33 -4.67
N VAL A 31 -14.42 -11.41 -3.95
CA VAL A 31 -14.74 -11.57 -2.54
C VAL A 31 -13.62 -10.92 -1.73
N VAL A 32 -13.91 -9.82 -1.04
CA VAL A 32 -12.87 -9.01 -0.38
C VAL A 32 -12.96 -9.11 1.12
N TYR A 33 -11.83 -9.42 1.76
CA TYR A 33 -11.69 -9.41 3.22
C TYR A 33 -10.96 -8.14 3.65
N MET A 34 -11.67 -7.31 4.39
CA MET A 34 -11.17 -6.09 5.00
C MET A 34 -10.54 -6.44 6.34
N ALA A 35 -9.20 -6.36 6.43
CA ALA A 35 -8.51 -6.56 7.70
C ALA A 35 -8.37 -5.24 8.47
N ALA A 36 -8.86 -5.22 9.71
CA ALA A 36 -8.90 -4.03 10.55
C ALA A 36 -8.75 -4.35 12.04
N ARG A 37 -8.28 -3.37 12.80
CA ARG A 37 -8.22 -3.44 14.25
C ARG A 37 -9.58 -3.12 14.89
N ASP A 38 -10.26 -2.12 14.34
CA ASP A 38 -11.59 -1.69 14.74
C ASP A 38 -12.62 -2.47 13.90
N MET A 39 -13.14 -3.55 14.47
CA MET A 39 -14.06 -4.44 13.79
C MET A 39 -15.46 -3.87 13.67
N GLU A 40 -15.90 -3.02 14.61
CA GLU A 40 -17.19 -2.35 14.52
C GLU A 40 -17.25 -1.43 13.31
N ARG A 41 -16.26 -0.53 13.19
CA ARG A 41 -16.11 0.33 12.02
C ARG A 41 -15.93 -0.46 10.71
N ALA A 42 -15.18 -1.55 10.75
CA ALA A 42 -14.98 -2.39 9.56
C ALA A 42 -16.31 -2.98 9.09
N GLN A 43 -17.12 -3.48 10.01
CA GLN A 43 -18.44 -4.06 9.70
C GLN A 43 -19.43 -3.01 9.19
N GLU A 44 -19.44 -1.80 9.75
CA GLU A 44 -20.24 -0.69 9.23
C GLU A 44 -19.92 -0.41 7.77
N VAL A 45 -18.62 -0.33 7.42
CA VAL A 45 -18.19 -0.10 6.05
C VAL A 45 -18.52 -1.29 5.15
N ALA A 46 -18.26 -2.51 5.60
CA ALA A 46 -18.53 -3.72 4.82
C ALA A 46 -20.01 -3.89 4.47
N ASN A 47 -20.91 -3.53 5.39
CA ASN A 47 -22.36 -3.58 5.16
C ASN A 47 -22.85 -2.65 4.03
N THR A 48 -22.03 -1.70 3.59
CA THR A 48 -22.32 -0.80 2.46
C THR A 48 -21.80 -1.32 1.12
N LEU A 49 -21.16 -2.50 1.10
CA LEU A 49 -20.44 -3.02 -0.07
C LEU A 49 -20.77 -4.51 -0.28
N ASP A 50 -21.14 -4.87 -1.50
CA ASP A 50 -21.39 -6.26 -1.85
C ASP A 50 -20.08 -7.05 -1.90
N GLY A 51 -20.11 -8.30 -1.39
CA GLY A 51 -18.95 -9.21 -1.44
C GLY A 51 -17.80 -8.85 -0.50
N VAL A 52 -18.03 -7.95 0.48
CA VAL A 52 -17.01 -7.53 1.46
C VAL A 52 -17.29 -8.14 2.83
N LYS A 53 -16.27 -8.76 3.40
CA LYS A 53 -16.25 -9.35 4.73
C LYS A 53 -15.14 -8.72 5.58
N CYS A 54 -15.14 -8.96 6.90
CA CYS A 54 -14.16 -8.40 7.82
C CYS A 54 -13.37 -9.50 8.53
N VAL A 55 -12.08 -9.24 8.78
CA VAL A 55 -11.22 -10.06 9.64
C VAL A 55 -10.41 -9.17 10.57
N TYR A 56 -10.09 -9.69 11.76
CA TYR A 56 -9.32 -8.92 12.73
C TYR A 56 -7.83 -8.92 12.39
N ASN A 57 -7.23 -7.73 12.41
CA ASN A 57 -5.77 -7.56 12.36
C ASN A 57 -5.34 -6.31 13.12
N ASP A 58 -4.41 -6.48 14.04
CA ASP A 58 -3.74 -5.39 14.75
C ASP A 58 -2.23 -5.49 14.51
N ALA A 59 -1.66 -4.53 13.80
CA ALA A 59 -0.25 -4.51 13.44
C ALA A 59 0.70 -4.47 14.65
N THR A 60 0.22 -4.09 15.85
CA THR A 60 0.98 -4.16 17.10
C THR A 60 1.05 -5.57 17.69
N LYS A 61 0.18 -6.49 17.23
CA LYS A 61 0.05 -7.87 17.68
C LYS A 61 0.49 -8.84 16.57
N PRO A 62 1.74 -9.32 16.58
CA PRO A 62 2.31 -10.13 15.50
C PRO A 62 1.51 -11.39 15.13
N GLU A 63 0.90 -12.04 16.11
CA GLU A 63 0.09 -13.23 15.92
C GLU A 63 -1.13 -13.00 15.01
N THR A 64 -1.63 -11.76 14.94
CA THR A 64 -2.82 -11.44 14.15
C THR A 64 -2.57 -11.48 12.63
N PHE A 65 -1.32 -11.44 12.18
CA PHE A 65 -1.01 -11.57 10.75
C PHE A 65 -1.24 -12.98 10.23
N SER A 66 -0.88 -13.99 11.01
CA SER A 66 -1.15 -15.38 10.63
C SER A 66 -2.60 -15.76 10.84
N SER A 67 -3.24 -15.30 11.94
CA SER A 67 -4.64 -15.63 12.20
C SER A 67 -5.58 -15.01 11.17
N MET A 68 -5.40 -13.75 10.74
CA MET A 68 -6.25 -13.14 9.71
C MET A 68 -6.22 -13.93 8.38
N VAL A 69 -5.03 -14.44 7.98
CA VAL A 69 -4.93 -15.25 6.77
C VAL A 69 -5.62 -16.60 6.96
N ALA A 70 -5.43 -17.24 8.12
CA ALA A 70 -6.09 -18.50 8.45
C ALA A 70 -7.62 -18.36 8.48
N ASP A 71 -8.14 -17.26 9.01
CA ASP A 71 -9.57 -16.97 9.06
C ASP A 71 -10.15 -16.81 7.64
N VAL A 72 -9.44 -16.09 6.74
CA VAL A 72 -9.84 -15.99 5.33
C VAL A 72 -9.87 -17.35 4.65
N VAL A 73 -8.81 -18.15 4.81
CA VAL A 73 -8.73 -19.48 4.20
C VAL A 73 -9.78 -20.42 4.78
N LYS A 74 -10.08 -20.33 6.06
CA LYS A 74 -11.15 -21.12 6.70
C LYS A 74 -12.53 -20.79 6.14
N ASP A 75 -12.80 -19.53 5.84
CA ASP A 75 -14.12 -19.08 5.36
C ASP A 75 -14.27 -19.21 3.84
N ALA A 76 -13.22 -18.91 3.07
CA ALA A 76 -13.26 -18.90 1.60
C ALA A 76 -12.62 -20.13 0.94
N GLY A 77 -11.90 -20.96 1.70
CA GLY A 77 -11.16 -22.12 1.18
C GLY A 77 -9.75 -21.79 0.64
N HIS A 78 -9.50 -20.56 0.21
CA HIS A 78 -8.23 -20.13 -0.37
C HIS A 78 -8.02 -18.61 -0.24
N ILE A 79 -6.88 -18.13 -0.70
CA ILE A 79 -6.55 -16.71 -0.87
C ILE A 79 -5.79 -16.53 -2.19
N ASP A 80 -6.28 -15.69 -3.09
CA ASP A 80 -5.64 -15.38 -4.37
C ASP A 80 -4.75 -14.15 -4.31
N VAL A 81 -5.15 -13.14 -3.52
CA VAL A 81 -4.47 -11.86 -3.47
C VAL A 81 -4.33 -11.36 -2.03
N LEU A 82 -3.11 -10.98 -1.65
CA LEU A 82 -2.84 -10.21 -0.44
C LEU A 82 -2.42 -8.80 -0.82
N VAL A 83 -3.10 -7.78 -0.27
CA VAL A 83 -2.68 -6.38 -0.37
C VAL A 83 -2.20 -5.89 1.00
N ASN A 84 -0.91 -5.71 1.15
CA ASN A 84 -0.27 -5.12 2.31
C ASN A 84 -0.38 -3.59 2.23
N ASN A 85 -1.49 -3.05 2.71
CA ASN A 85 -1.73 -1.60 2.71
C ASN A 85 -1.35 -0.94 4.04
N PHE A 86 -1.16 -1.70 5.11
CA PHE A 86 -0.74 -1.11 6.39
C PHE A 86 0.58 -0.36 6.25
N GLY A 87 0.61 0.83 6.83
CA GLY A 87 1.82 1.63 6.99
C GLY A 87 1.50 2.84 7.87
N THR A 88 2.47 3.21 8.70
CA THR A 88 2.35 4.35 9.61
C THR A 88 3.61 5.18 9.60
N SER A 89 3.45 6.48 9.82
CA SER A 89 4.52 7.42 10.12
C SER A 89 4.10 8.29 11.30
N ASN A 90 5.06 8.87 11.97
CA ASN A 90 4.84 9.86 13.03
C ASN A 90 5.73 11.09 12.76
N PRO A 91 5.30 12.03 11.89
CA PRO A 91 6.11 13.17 11.49
C PRO A 91 6.59 14.05 12.66
N GLY A 92 5.89 14.00 13.80
CA GLY A 92 6.30 14.72 15.01
C GLY A 92 7.47 14.08 15.78
N LYS A 93 7.85 12.83 15.46
CA LYS A 93 8.94 12.09 16.12
C LYS A 93 9.95 11.52 15.14
N ASP A 94 9.52 11.16 13.94
CA ASP A 94 10.34 10.69 12.85
C ASP A 94 10.78 11.90 12.01
N LEU A 95 11.87 12.50 12.44
CA LEU A 95 12.45 13.74 11.92
C LEU A 95 13.52 13.45 10.85
N ASP A 96 14.51 14.32 10.77
CA ASP A 96 15.73 14.12 9.98
C ASP A 96 16.69 13.12 10.65
N PHE A 97 17.79 12.82 9.94
CA PHE A 97 18.78 11.83 10.39
C PHE A 97 19.43 12.18 11.73
N ALA A 98 19.69 13.47 12.01
CA ALA A 98 20.38 13.90 13.21
C ALA A 98 19.46 13.95 14.44
N ASN A 99 18.15 14.15 14.22
CA ASN A 99 17.19 14.46 15.30
C ASN A 99 16.19 13.32 15.57
N THR A 100 16.17 12.27 14.75
CA THR A 100 15.34 11.07 15.04
C THR A 100 15.99 10.19 16.08
N GLY A 101 15.32 9.99 17.21
CA GLY A 101 15.81 9.09 18.26
C GLY A 101 15.93 7.64 17.78
N PRO A 102 16.99 6.89 18.18
CA PRO A 102 17.22 5.51 17.70
C PRO A 102 16.02 4.57 17.91
N GLN A 103 15.33 4.69 19.06
CA GLN A 103 14.17 3.85 19.35
C GLN A 103 12.99 4.16 18.43
N ILE A 104 12.74 5.45 18.12
CA ILE A 104 11.70 5.85 17.16
C ILE A 104 12.00 5.29 15.78
N PHE A 105 13.28 5.33 15.36
CA PHE A 105 13.70 4.74 14.09
C PHE A 105 13.42 3.23 14.05
N LEU A 106 13.90 2.49 15.05
CA LEU A 106 13.74 1.03 15.11
C LEU A 106 12.27 0.61 15.20
N ASP A 107 11.47 1.27 16.03
CA ASP A 107 10.05 0.96 16.20
C ASP A 107 9.27 1.19 14.90
N SER A 108 9.53 2.30 14.22
CA SER A 108 8.87 2.63 12.95
C SER A 108 9.24 1.66 11.84
N VAL A 109 10.53 1.35 11.69
CA VAL A 109 11.01 0.37 10.70
C VAL A 109 10.45 -1.01 11.00
N ASN A 110 10.55 -1.45 12.27
CA ASN A 110 10.05 -2.75 12.70
C ASN A 110 8.53 -2.88 12.42
N LEU A 111 7.72 -1.90 12.81
CA LEU A 111 6.28 -1.97 12.66
C LEU A 111 5.86 -2.03 11.18
N ASN A 112 6.42 -1.18 10.33
CA ASN A 112 6.10 -1.13 8.90
C ASN A 112 6.59 -2.37 8.15
N LEU A 113 7.85 -2.77 8.36
CA LEU A 113 8.45 -3.89 7.62
C LEU A 113 7.93 -5.25 8.10
N ARG A 114 7.82 -5.44 9.42
CA ARG A 114 7.32 -6.67 10.02
C ARG A 114 5.90 -7.00 9.56
N SER A 115 5.03 -6.00 9.46
CA SER A 115 3.64 -6.21 9.02
C SER A 115 3.60 -6.80 7.61
N VAL A 116 4.37 -6.26 6.68
CA VAL A 116 4.47 -6.76 5.30
C VAL A 116 5.08 -8.17 5.27
N PHE A 117 6.17 -8.38 6.01
CA PHE A 117 6.86 -9.67 6.04
C PHE A 117 5.96 -10.79 6.56
N MET A 118 5.35 -10.60 7.73
CA MET A 118 4.55 -11.64 8.38
C MET A 118 3.27 -11.98 7.61
N ALA A 119 2.55 -10.96 7.13
CA ALA A 119 1.36 -11.18 6.32
C ALA A 119 1.70 -11.90 5.01
N SER A 120 2.77 -11.47 4.31
CA SER A 120 3.22 -12.09 3.07
C SER A 120 3.65 -13.53 3.29
N GLN A 121 4.40 -13.82 4.36
CA GLN A 121 4.83 -15.19 4.67
C GLN A 121 3.64 -16.10 4.97
N ALA A 122 2.65 -15.64 5.72
CA ALA A 122 1.45 -16.40 6.01
C ALA A 122 0.64 -16.68 4.74
N ALA A 123 0.40 -15.65 3.90
CA ALA A 123 -0.34 -15.81 2.65
C ALA A 123 0.40 -16.72 1.64
N ALA A 124 1.72 -16.54 1.48
CA ALA A 124 2.52 -17.33 0.54
C ALA A 124 2.46 -18.83 0.84
N LYS A 125 2.44 -19.24 2.10
CA LYS A 125 2.28 -20.65 2.49
C LYS A 125 0.98 -21.27 1.98
N HIS A 126 -0.13 -20.52 2.05
CA HIS A 126 -1.42 -20.99 1.54
C HIS A 126 -1.48 -20.94 0.01
N MET A 127 -1.03 -19.86 -0.60
CA MET A 127 -0.98 -19.69 -2.05
C MET A 127 -0.15 -20.79 -2.73
N ALA A 128 0.99 -21.18 -2.15
CA ALA A 128 1.87 -22.23 -2.69
C ALA A 128 1.17 -23.59 -2.83
N CYS A 129 0.21 -23.89 -1.96
CA CYS A 129 -0.56 -25.14 -1.99
C CYS A 129 -1.84 -25.05 -2.86
N HIS A 130 -2.21 -23.84 -3.31
CA HIS A 130 -3.48 -23.58 -4.02
C HIS A 130 -3.28 -22.97 -5.41
N GLY A 131 -2.14 -23.23 -6.05
CA GLY A 131 -1.92 -22.86 -7.45
C GLY A 131 -1.25 -21.50 -7.67
N GLY A 132 -0.83 -20.82 -6.63
CA GLY A 132 -0.15 -19.52 -6.69
C GLY A 132 -0.99 -18.35 -6.19
N GLY A 133 -0.58 -17.12 -6.51
CA GLY A 133 -1.29 -15.92 -6.07
C GLY A 133 -0.56 -14.62 -6.42
N SER A 134 -1.07 -13.51 -5.89
CA SER A 134 -0.47 -12.19 -6.04
C SER A 134 -0.34 -11.48 -4.70
N ILE A 135 0.87 -11.04 -4.36
CA ILE A 135 1.15 -10.19 -3.21
C ILE A 135 1.43 -8.78 -3.71
N ILE A 136 0.74 -7.79 -3.15
CA ILE A 136 0.84 -6.38 -3.56
C ILE A 136 1.16 -5.54 -2.34
N ASN A 137 2.30 -4.86 -2.36
CA ASN A 137 2.77 -4.04 -1.25
C ASN A 137 2.52 -2.56 -1.55
N ILE A 138 1.77 -1.87 -0.69
CA ILE A 138 1.64 -0.42 -0.75
C ILE A 138 2.83 0.20 -0.04
N SER A 139 3.79 0.65 -0.84
CA SER A 139 4.98 1.35 -0.37
C SER A 139 4.73 2.87 -0.36
N SER A 140 5.68 3.66 -0.84
CA SER A 140 5.59 5.12 -0.97
C SER A 140 6.69 5.62 -1.90
N VAL A 141 6.46 6.78 -2.55
CA VAL A 141 7.54 7.52 -3.22
C VAL A 141 8.69 7.85 -2.26
N GLY A 142 8.42 8.05 -0.96
CA GLY A 142 9.44 8.26 0.07
C GLY A 142 10.38 7.06 0.31
N GLY A 143 10.05 5.87 -0.20
CA GLY A 143 10.95 4.73 -0.25
C GLY A 143 11.81 4.68 -1.52
N HIS A 144 11.69 5.67 -2.40
CA HIS A 144 12.43 5.77 -3.67
C HIS A 144 13.15 7.11 -3.81
N VAL A 145 12.50 8.20 -3.43
CA VAL A 145 13.05 9.56 -3.46
C VAL A 145 13.27 10.01 -2.02
N PRO A 146 14.53 10.21 -1.58
CA PRO A 146 14.83 10.69 -0.24
C PRO A 146 14.27 12.09 0.01
N ASP A 147 13.84 12.35 1.24
CA ASP A 147 13.35 13.65 1.70
C ASP A 147 14.13 14.12 2.93
N ILE A 148 13.89 15.34 3.38
CA ILE A 148 14.57 15.99 4.50
C ILE A 148 14.06 15.53 5.89
N SER A 149 13.02 14.73 5.94
CA SER A 149 12.38 14.24 7.18
C SER A 149 11.89 12.80 7.02
N GLN A 150 11.36 12.25 8.10
CA GLN A 150 10.77 10.89 8.14
C GLN A 150 11.77 9.80 7.72
N VAL A 151 12.96 9.85 8.31
CA VAL A 151 14.07 8.94 7.98
C VAL A 151 13.70 7.46 8.23
N ALA A 152 12.93 7.16 9.29
CA ALA A 152 12.51 5.80 9.59
C ALA A 152 11.41 5.32 8.62
N TYR A 153 10.45 6.16 8.30
CA TYR A 153 9.40 5.85 7.32
C TYR A 153 9.99 5.58 5.94
N GLY A 154 10.81 6.51 5.42
CA GLY A 154 11.47 6.36 4.12
C GLY A 154 12.31 5.08 4.06
N THR A 155 13.12 4.82 5.08
CA THR A 155 13.92 3.59 5.20
C THR A 155 13.03 2.33 5.20
N SER A 156 11.92 2.33 5.97
CA SER A 156 11.01 1.18 5.99
C SER A 156 10.38 0.92 4.62
N LYS A 157 9.99 1.96 3.90
CA LYS A 157 9.39 1.83 2.55
C LYS A 157 10.42 1.40 1.50
N ALA A 158 11.67 1.85 1.61
CA ALA A 158 12.76 1.35 0.77
C ALA A 158 13.04 -0.15 1.03
N ALA A 159 13.03 -0.57 2.30
CA ALA A 159 13.16 -1.98 2.67
C ALA A 159 12.00 -2.83 2.11
N ILE A 160 10.75 -2.34 2.13
CA ILE A 160 9.59 -3.00 1.53
C ILE A 160 9.77 -3.14 0.00
N ASN A 161 10.31 -2.12 -0.69
CA ASN A 161 10.59 -2.21 -2.11
C ASN A 161 11.59 -3.34 -2.43
N TYR A 162 12.63 -3.49 -1.61
CA TYR A 162 13.59 -4.58 -1.78
C TYR A 162 13.00 -5.94 -1.41
N LEU A 163 12.26 -6.03 -0.31
CA LEU A 163 11.53 -7.24 0.11
C LEU A 163 10.56 -7.72 -0.97
N THR A 164 9.89 -6.82 -1.67
CA THR A 164 9.01 -7.13 -2.82
C THR A 164 9.76 -7.93 -3.89
N LYS A 165 10.98 -7.52 -4.23
CA LYS A 165 11.83 -8.21 -5.21
C LYS A 165 12.30 -9.58 -4.71
N LEU A 166 12.64 -9.69 -3.41
CA LEU A 166 13.01 -10.97 -2.81
C LEU A 166 11.86 -11.97 -2.85
N ILE A 167 10.66 -11.56 -2.44
CA ILE A 167 9.47 -12.42 -2.50
C ILE A 167 9.19 -12.82 -3.95
N ALA A 168 9.25 -11.88 -4.90
CA ALA A 168 9.02 -12.15 -6.31
C ALA A 168 9.94 -13.23 -6.88
N VAL A 169 11.22 -13.21 -6.51
CA VAL A 169 12.21 -14.20 -6.98
C VAL A 169 12.06 -15.54 -6.26
N GLN A 170 11.92 -15.52 -4.94
CA GLN A 170 11.94 -16.72 -4.11
C GLN A 170 10.65 -17.55 -4.26
N GLU A 171 9.50 -16.89 -4.41
CA GLU A 171 8.19 -17.52 -4.48
C GLU A 171 7.69 -17.78 -5.92
N ALA A 172 8.44 -17.37 -6.94
CA ALA A 172 8.08 -17.58 -8.35
C ALA A 172 7.85 -19.07 -8.68
N ARG A 173 8.63 -19.97 -8.09
CA ARG A 173 8.46 -21.43 -8.25
C ARG A 173 7.09 -21.93 -7.79
N HIS A 174 6.42 -21.20 -6.91
CA HIS A 174 5.08 -21.48 -6.40
C HIS A 174 4.00 -20.70 -7.18
N ARG A 175 4.35 -20.09 -8.32
CA ARG A 175 3.47 -19.21 -9.12
C ARG A 175 2.92 -18.02 -8.34
N ILE A 176 3.67 -17.53 -7.36
CA ILE A 176 3.32 -16.33 -6.59
C ILE A 176 4.07 -15.15 -7.19
N ARG A 177 3.32 -14.13 -7.57
CA ARG A 177 3.86 -12.83 -8.00
C ARG A 177 3.89 -11.88 -6.82
N CYS A 178 4.88 -11.00 -6.78
CA CYS A 178 4.93 -9.94 -5.79
C CYS A 178 5.33 -8.63 -6.45
N ASN A 179 4.52 -7.58 -6.26
CA ASN A 179 4.77 -6.25 -6.83
C ASN A 179 4.48 -5.17 -5.77
N ALA A 180 5.02 -3.98 -5.96
CA ALA A 180 4.74 -2.83 -5.11
C ALA A 180 4.12 -1.68 -5.90
N VAL A 181 3.18 -0.98 -5.27
CA VAL A 181 2.68 0.33 -5.72
C VAL A 181 3.23 1.39 -4.78
N LEU A 182 3.80 2.45 -5.34
CA LEU A 182 4.36 3.59 -4.63
C LEU A 182 3.48 4.84 -4.84
N PRO A 183 2.51 5.09 -3.95
CA PRO A 183 1.74 6.32 -4.02
C PRO A 183 2.63 7.55 -3.82
N GLY A 184 2.36 8.60 -4.61
CA GLY A 184 2.77 9.95 -4.30
C GLY A 184 1.82 10.63 -3.31
N MET A 185 1.79 11.96 -3.31
CA MET A 185 0.82 12.72 -2.51
C MET A 185 -0.60 12.38 -2.96
N THR A 186 -1.34 11.70 -2.09
CA THR A 186 -2.69 11.19 -2.37
C THR A 186 -3.71 11.88 -1.46
N ALA A 187 -4.80 12.36 -2.02
CA ALA A 187 -5.89 13.06 -1.33
C ALA A 187 -6.71 12.08 -0.48
N THR A 188 -6.16 11.69 0.66
CA THR A 188 -6.89 10.94 1.68
C THR A 188 -7.40 11.90 2.75
N GLU A 189 -8.48 11.52 3.44
CA GLU A 189 -9.04 12.31 4.56
C GLU A 189 -7.96 12.70 5.59
N ALA A 190 -7.02 11.79 5.87
CA ALA A 190 -5.93 12.06 6.81
C ALA A 190 -4.95 13.11 6.28
N VAL A 191 -4.63 13.09 4.99
CA VAL A 191 -3.75 14.09 4.36
C VAL A 191 -4.46 15.44 4.31
N GLU A 192 -5.70 15.49 3.87
CA GLU A 192 -6.45 16.74 3.73
C GLU A 192 -6.67 17.47 5.06
N LYS A 193 -6.87 16.72 6.15
CA LYS A 193 -7.03 17.32 7.50
C LYS A 193 -5.76 17.97 8.07
N HIS A 194 -4.58 17.52 7.64
CA HIS A 194 -3.32 17.94 8.26
C HIS A 194 -2.41 18.75 7.32
N LEU A 195 -2.82 18.92 6.08
CA LEU A 195 -2.03 19.59 5.07
C LEU A 195 -2.42 21.08 5.00
N SER A 196 -1.48 21.99 5.32
CA SER A 196 -1.70 23.42 5.08
C SER A 196 -1.72 23.73 3.59
N ASP A 197 -2.46 24.77 3.20
CA ASP A 197 -2.51 25.20 1.79
C ASP A 197 -1.14 25.60 1.25
N ASP A 198 -0.31 26.25 2.06
CA ASP A 198 1.05 26.65 1.69
C ASP A 198 1.92 25.43 1.38
N PHE A 199 1.89 24.41 2.23
CA PHE A 199 2.64 23.17 2.00
C PHE A 199 2.07 22.40 0.80
N ARG A 200 0.74 22.35 0.65
CA ARG A 200 0.10 21.76 -0.54
C ARG A 200 0.60 22.42 -1.81
N ASN A 201 0.53 23.75 -1.89
CA ASN A 201 0.93 24.52 -3.07
C ASN A 201 2.43 24.37 -3.35
N LEU A 202 3.27 24.36 -2.32
CA LEU A 202 4.70 24.10 -2.45
C LEU A 202 4.96 22.72 -3.07
N PHE A 203 4.28 21.68 -2.57
CA PHE A 203 4.50 20.31 -3.03
C PHE A 203 3.95 20.09 -4.46
N LEU A 204 2.76 20.63 -4.76
CA LEU A 204 2.12 20.49 -6.08
C LEU A 204 2.95 21.10 -7.20
N ARG A 205 3.76 22.15 -6.94
CA ARG A 205 4.69 22.75 -7.92
C ARG A 205 5.69 21.73 -8.49
N HIS A 206 5.98 20.67 -7.75
CA HIS A 206 6.96 19.63 -8.12
C HIS A 206 6.29 18.35 -8.64
N ILE A 207 4.98 18.32 -8.78
CA ILE A 207 4.23 17.23 -9.39
C ILE A 207 3.89 17.63 -10.85
N PRO A 208 4.43 16.96 -11.87
CA PRO A 208 4.14 17.29 -13.28
C PRO A 208 2.67 17.34 -13.64
N LEU A 209 1.82 16.45 -13.09
CA LEU A 209 0.37 16.47 -13.31
C LEU A 209 -0.36 17.60 -12.53
N GLY A 210 0.34 18.35 -11.66
CA GLY A 210 -0.17 19.55 -10.99
C GLY A 210 -1.28 19.32 -9.96
N ARG A 211 -1.49 18.09 -9.52
CA ARG A 211 -2.53 17.74 -8.52
C ARG A 211 -2.12 16.58 -7.64
N MET A 212 -2.80 16.42 -6.51
CA MET A 212 -2.73 15.18 -5.74
C MET A 212 -3.37 14.03 -6.53
N GLY A 213 -2.89 12.81 -6.32
CA GLY A 213 -3.57 11.61 -6.77
C GLY A 213 -4.81 11.32 -5.92
N LEU A 214 -5.76 10.59 -6.49
CA LEU A 214 -6.92 10.09 -5.77
C LEU A 214 -6.65 8.67 -5.26
N PRO A 215 -7.22 8.25 -4.11
CA PRO A 215 -7.12 6.87 -3.64
C PRO A 215 -7.55 5.84 -4.69
N GLU A 216 -8.52 6.17 -5.53
CA GLU A 216 -9.03 5.34 -6.62
C GLU A 216 -7.98 5.09 -7.71
N GLU A 217 -7.10 6.05 -7.98
CA GLU A 217 -6.01 5.89 -8.95
C GLU A 217 -4.96 4.89 -8.45
N ILE A 218 -4.73 4.85 -7.14
CA ILE A 218 -3.87 3.81 -6.52
C ILE A 218 -4.57 2.44 -6.58
N ALA A 219 -5.88 2.40 -6.34
CA ALA A 219 -6.66 1.18 -6.40
C ALA A 219 -6.69 0.55 -7.80
N GLU A 220 -6.65 1.34 -8.88
CA GLU A 220 -6.54 0.84 -10.26
C GLU A 220 -5.20 0.10 -10.49
N ALA A 221 -4.09 0.63 -10.01
CA ALA A 221 -2.80 -0.03 -10.10
C ALA A 221 -2.78 -1.36 -9.30
N VAL A 222 -3.40 -1.37 -8.13
CA VAL A 222 -3.58 -2.60 -7.33
C VAL A 222 -4.45 -3.60 -8.08
N CYS A 223 -5.57 -3.17 -8.65
CA CYS A 223 -6.46 -4.03 -9.43
C CYS A 223 -5.74 -4.66 -10.65
N TYR A 224 -4.86 -3.93 -11.33
CA TYR A 224 -4.00 -4.48 -12.38
C TYR A 224 -3.13 -5.62 -11.85
N PHE A 225 -2.39 -5.40 -10.74
CA PHE A 225 -1.52 -6.43 -10.17
C PHE A 225 -2.30 -7.61 -9.56
N ALA A 226 -3.52 -7.40 -9.11
CA ALA A 226 -4.41 -8.46 -8.61
C ALA A 226 -4.97 -9.34 -9.73
N SER A 227 -5.09 -8.81 -10.95
CA SER A 227 -5.72 -9.48 -12.09
C SER A 227 -4.75 -10.32 -12.91
N ASP A 228 -5.31 -11.14 -13.80
CA ASP A 228 -4.55 -11.97 -14.74
C ASP A 228 -3.90 -11.12 -15.86
N ALA A 229 -4.29 -9.85 -16.03
CA ALA A 229 -3.61 -8.92 -16.92
C ALA A 229 -2.13 -8.71 -16.52
N SER A 230 -1.76 -9.00 -15.28
CA SER A 230 -0.39 -8.94 -14.79
C SER A 230 0.27 -10.31 -14.60
N ALA A 231 -0.23 -11.37 -15.27
CA ALA A 231 0.25 -12.74 -15.09
C ALA A 231 1.75 -12.92 -15.35
N TYR A 232 2.35 -12.07 -16.19
CA TYR A 232 3.80 -12.08 -16.48
C TYR A 232 4.55 -10.91 -15.82
N THR A 233 3.96 -10.30 -14.77
CA THR A 233 4.51 -9.12 -14.09
C THR A 233 4.80 -9.44 -12.64
N THR A 234 6.08 -9.51 -12.26
CA THR A 234 6.52 -9.73 -10.87
C THR A 234 7.79 -8.91 -10.57
N GLY A 235 8.03 -8.57 -9.31
CA GLY A 235 9.18 -7.80 -8.85
C GLY A 235 9.14 -6.31 -9.22
N GLN A 236 8.01 -5.81 -9.74
CA GLN A 236 7.89 -4.43 -10.18
C GLN A 236 7.62 -3.48 -9.01
N ILE A 237 8.20 -2.30 -9.13
CA ILE A 237 8.06 -1.19 -8.18
C ILE A 237 7.42 -0.04 -8.97
N LEU A 238 6.09 -0.01 -8.98
CA LEU A 238 5.31 0.92 -9.79
C LEU A 238 5.01 2.20 -9.02
N THR A 239 5.56 3.31 -9.48
CA THR A 239 5.29 4.63 -8.92
C THR A 239 4.01 5.22 -9.53
N VAL A 240 3.05 5.61 -8.67
CA VAL A 240 1.80 6.29 -9.03
C VAL A 240 1.79 7.63 -8.31
N SER A 241 2.43 8.65 -8.90
CA SER A 241 2.78 9.91 -8.22
C SER A 241 2.53 11.19 -9.02
N GLY A 242 1.90 11.08 -10.19
CA GLY A 242 1.75 12.23 -11.09
C GLY A 242 3.08 12.77 -11.64
N GLY A 243 4.14 11.94 -11.60
CA GLY A 243 5.49 12.30 -12.07
C GLY A 243 6.39 12.90 -10.98
N PHE A 244 5.98 12.95 -9.72
CA PHE A 244 6.84 13.39 -8.63
C PHE A 244 8.12 12.54 -8.57
N GLY A 245 9.26 13.23 -8.48
CA GLY A 245 10.59 12.60 -8.45
C GLY A 245 11.19 12.25 -9.82
N LEU A 246 10.47 12.47 -10.93
CA LEU A 246 10.99 12.28 -12.29
C LEU A 246 11.63 13.55 -12.86
N ALA A 247 11.05 14.70 -12.55
CA ALA A 247 11.50 15.97 -13.11
C ALA A 247 12.76 16.48 -12.41
N THR A 248 13.49 17.37 -13.09
CA THR A 248 14.64 18.07 -12.51
C THR A 248 14.22 18.87 -11.28
N PRO A 249 15.13 19.13 -10.30
CA PRO A 249 14.82 19.90 -9.10
C PRO A 249 14.23 21.29 -9.36
N VAL A 250 14.55 21.88 -10.52
CA VAL A 250 14.06 23.23 -10.92
C VAL A 250 12.75 23.20 -11.71
N TYR A 251 12.11 22.06 -11.86
CA TYR A 251 10.90 21.88 -12.66
C TYR A 251 9.81 22.90 -12.32
N GLY A 252 9.46 23.04 -11.04
CA GLY A 252 8.41 23.95 -10.58
C GLY A 252 8.69 25.43 -10.93
N ASP A 253 9.94 25.83 -10.95
CA ASP A 253 10.34 27.21 -11.31
C ASP A 253 10.30 27.44 -12.82
N LEU A 254 10.68 26.42 -13.60
CA LEU A 254 10.65 26.50 -15.07
C LEU A 254 9.22 26.53 -15.62
N VAL A 255 8.31 25.73 -15.10
CA VAL A 255 6.90 25.72 -15.53
C VAL A 255 6.24 27.06 -15.26
N ASN A 256 6.46 27.64 -14.07
CA ASN A 256 5.90 28.96 -13.73
C ASN A 256 6.43 30.10 -14.63
N LYS A 257 7.65 29.98 -15.14
CA LYS A 257 8.21 30.94 -16.11
C LYS A 257 7.67 30.74 -17.53
N ALA A 258 7.41 29.48 -17.93
CA ALA A 258 6.89 29.16 -19.25
C ALA A 258 5.43 29.62 -19.44
N VAL A 259 4.60 29.55 -18.38
CA VAL A 259 3.18 30.04 -18.41
C VAL A 259 3.09 31.56 -18.46
N ARG A 260 4.16 32.31 -18.13
CA ARG A 260 4.19 33.77 -18.19
C ARG A 260 4.72 34.32 -19.53
N ARG A 261 5.04 33.46 -20.48
CA ARG A 261 5.40 33.80 -21.87
C ARG A 261 4.23 33.52 -22.81
#